data_b2a9a3365d75db9b598f17a87d38052a
#
_entry.id   b2a9a3365d75db9b598f17a87d38052a
#
_cell.length_a   1.000
_cell.length_b   1.000
_cell.length_c   1.000
_cell.angle_alpha   90.00
_cell.angle_beta   90.00
_cell.angle_gamma   90.00
#
_symmetry.space_group_name_H-M   'P 1'
#
loop_
_entity.id
_entity.type
_entity.pdbx_description
1 polymer ?
#
loop_
_entity_poly.entity_id
_entity_poly.type
_entity_poly.pdbx_seq_one_letter_code
_entity_poly.pdbx_strand_id
1 'polypeptide(L)'
;MPRIGLLIVTAVLATVVAGCSKESDQSSEKSPDWQRGRAVFLANCVACHNNDPTKDGSIGPAIAGSSKELIESRVLSTSYPANYKPKRPTKVMPQFPFLKEEVPYLAAYLAK
;
A
#
# COMPACT_ATOMS: atom_id res chain seq x y z
N MET A 1 -36.87 -50.85 50.59
CA MET A 1 -37.01 -49.50 50.06
C MET A 1 -35.62 -49.03 49.69
N PRO A 2 -35.15 -49.25 48.50
CA PRO A 2 -33.89 -48.66 48.12
C PRO A 2 -34.14 -47.26 47.57
N ARG A 3 -33.46 -46.29 48.13
CA ARG A 3 -33.41 -44.89 47.62
C ARG A 3 -32.39 -44.82 46.51
N ILE A 4 -32.87 -44.55 45.32
CA ILE A 4 -32.08 -44.35 44.15
C ILE A 4 -31.50 -42.93 44.27
N GLY A 5 -30.20 -42.83 44.53
CA GLY A 5 -29.45 -41.60 44.50
C GLY A 5 -29.23 -41.14 43.05
N LEU A 6 -29.86 -40.03 42.68
CA LEU A 6 -29.68 -39.38 41.39
C LEU A 6 -28.35 -38.61 41.40
N LEU A 7 -27.33 -39.19 40.80
CA LEU A 7 -26.06 -38.49 40.54
C LEU A 7 -26.22 -37.56 39.33
N ILE A 8 -26.35 -36.29 39.62
CA ILE A 8 -26.30 -35.25 38.61
C ILE A 8 -24.85 -35.02 38.25
N VAL A 9 -24.42 -35.55 37.10
CA VAL A 9 -23.14 -35.23 36.49
C VAL A 9 -23.30 -33.93 35.75
N THR A 10 -22.86 -32.85 36.37
CA THR A 10 -22.73 -31.55 35.68
C THR A 10 -21.50 -31.59 34.79
N ALA A 11 -21.72 -31.82 33.50
CA ALA A 11 -20.70 -31.63 32.49
C ALA A 11 -20.41 -30.13 32.31
N VAL A 12 -19.30 -29.69 32.85
CA VAL A 12 -18.78 -28.33 32.58
C VAL A 12 -18.20 -28.34 31.18
N LEU A 13 -18.95 -27.78 30.25
CA LEU A 13 -18.49 -27.56 28.87
C LEU A 13 -17.55 -26.36 28.86
N ALA A 14 -16.27 -26.60 28.96
CA ALA A 14 -15.25 -25.60 28.79
C ALA A 14 -15.21 -25.20 27.32
N THR A 15 -15.87 -24.10 26.97
CA THR A 15 -15.70 -23.45 25.67
C THR A 15 -14.33 -22.79 25.62
N VAL A 16 -13.38 -23.45 25.00
CA VAL A 16 -12.09 -22.87 24.61
C VAL A 16 -12.40 -21.87 23.49
N VAL A 17 -12.49 -20.59 23.83
CA VAL A 17 -12.44 -19.53 22.83
C VAL A 17 -11.00 -19.47 22.34
N ALA A 18 -10.73 -20.17 21.27
CA ALA A 18 -9.51 -19.97 20.51
C ALA A 18 -9.57 -18.57 19.92
N GLY A 19 -8.97 -17.60 20.63
CA GLY A 19 -8.71 -16.29 20.09
C GLY A 19 -7.80 -16.46 18.89
N CYS A 20 -8.34 -16.33 17.70
CA CYS A 20 -7.55 -16.10 16.51
C CYS A 20 -6.91 -14.73 16.65
N SER A 21 -5.76 -14.67 17.30
CA SER A 21 -4.81 -13.60 17.08
C SER A 21 -4.31 -13.73 15.66
N LYS A 22 -4.99 -13.09 14.73
CA LYS A 22 -4.37 -12.82 13.45
C LYS A 22 -3.36 -11.72 13.67
N GLU A 23 -2.15 -12.11 13.96
CA GLU A 23 -0.99 -11.28 13.63
C GLU A 23 -1.12 -10.97 12.15
N SER A 24 -1.58 -9.87 11.87
CA SER A 24 -1.02 -8.73 11.23
C SER A 24 0.37 -8.92 10.59
N ASP A 25 0.45 -9.86 9.68
CA ASP A 25 1.23 -9.69 8.48
C ASP A 25 0.29 -9.13 7.39
N GLN A 26 -0.34 -8.01 7.74
CA GLN A 26 -0.90 -7.14 6.72
C GLN A 26 0.30 -6.46 6.08
N SER A 27 0.75 -7.05 4.98
CA SER A 27 1.66 -6.40 4.06
C SER A 27 1.23 -4.94 3.94
N SER A 28 2.19 -4.03 3.97
CA SER A 28 1.99 -2.59 3.75
C SER A 28 1.05 -2.28 2.56
N GLU A 29 0.94 -3.21 1.63
CA GLU A 29 0.06 -3.20 0.46
C GLU A 29 -1.44 -3.16 0.74
N LYS A 30 -1.87 -3.38 1.97
CA LYS A 30 -3.30 -3.34 2.34
C LYS A 30 -3.64 -2.20 3.30
N SER A 31 -2.67 -1.38 3.68
CA SER A 31 -2.93 -0.22 4.52
C SER A 31 -3.83 0.79 3.80
N PRO A 32 -4.64 1.59 4.54
CA PRO A 32 -5.45 2.65 3.94
C PRO A 32 -4.61 3.63 3.10
N ASP A 33 -3.42 3.97 3.55
CA ASP A 33 -2.51 4.88 2.84
C ASP A 33 -2.02 4.28 1.52
N TRP A 34 -1.68 3.01 1.51
CA TRP A 34 -1.31 2.29 0.30
C TRP A 34 -2.47 2.24 -0.70
N GLN A 35 -3.69 1.95 -0.23
CA GLN A 35 -4.88 1.90 -1.08
C GLN A 35 -5.21 3.26 -1.70
N ARG A 36 -5.08 4.34 -0.90
CA ARG A 36 -5.24 5.71 -1.40
C ARG A 36 -4.18 6.04 -2.44
N GLY A 37 -2.92 5.73 -2.15
CA GLY A 37 -1.82 5.93 -3.10
C GLY A 37 -2.01 5.18 -4.40
N ARG A 38 -2.49 3.93 -4.33
CA ARG A 38 -2.84 3.14 -5.51
C ARG A 38 -3.95 3.80 -6.33
N ALA A 39 -5.01 4.28 -5.70
CA ALA A 39 -6.10 4.95 -6.39
C ALA A 39 -5.62 6.23 -7.11
N VAL A 40 -4.82 7.04 -6.44
CA VAL A 40 -4.20 8.25 -7.03
C VAL A 40 -3.31 7.91 -8.21
N PHE A 41 -2.47 6.88 -8.07
CA PHE A 41 -1.59 6.39 -9.14
C PHE A 41 -2.37 5.95 -10.37
N LEU A 42 -3.40 5.12 -10.19
CA LEU A 42 -4.22 4.62 -11.29
C LEU A 42 -4.98 5.73 -12.01
N ALA A 43 -5.39 6.77 -11.29
CA ALA A 43 -6.13 7.88 -11.86
C ALA A 43 -5.24 8.87 -12.65
N ASN A 44 -3.95 9.01 -12.29
CA ASN A 44 -3.12 10.11 -12.81
C ASN A 44 -1.84 9.68 -13.53
N CYS A 45 -1.35 8.46 -13.31
CA CYS A 45 0.01 8.09 -13.70
C CYS A 45 0.08 7.05 -14.81
N VAL A 46 -0.94 6.21 -14.95
CA VAL A 46 -0.92 5.04 -15.85
C VAL A 46 -0.99 5.38 -17.33
N ALA A 47 -1.35 6.61 -17.69
CA ALA A 47 -1.30 7.06 -19.08
C ALA A 47 0.14 7.03 -19.64
N CYS A 48 1.14 7.20 -18.80
CA CYS A 48 2.55 7.23 -19.17
C CYS A 48 3.34 6.09 -18.52
N HIS A 49 3.05 5.78 -17.26
CA HIS A 49 3.66 4.68 -16.52
C HIS A 49 2.81 3.41 -16.63
N ASN A 50 3.41 2.25 -16.40
CA ASN A 50 2.67 0.99 -16.39
C ASN A 50 1.72 0.90 -15.18
N ASN A 51 0.60 0.19 -15.32
CA ASN A 51 -0.28 -0.14 -14.19
C ASN A 51 0.42 -0.90 -13.07
N ASP A 52 1.42 -1.67 -13.43
CA ASP A 52 2.38 -2.29 -12.52
C ASP A 52 3.60 -1.36 -12.43
N PRO A 53 3.81 -0.67 -11.30
CA PRO A 53 4.90 0.30 -11.18
C PRO A 53 6.30 -0.32 -11.22
N THR A 54 6.42 -1.65 -11.17
CA THR A 54 7.69 -2.36 -11.34
C THR A 54 8.12 -2.48 -12.81
N LYS A 55 7.24 -2.15 -13.74
CA LYS A 55 7.46 -2.28 -15.18
C LYS A 55 7.52 -0.91 -15.85
N ASP A 56 8.26 -0.85 -16.94
CA ASP A 56 8.25 0.33 -17.79
C ASP A 56 6.89 0.52 -18.47
N GLY A 57 6.45 1.78 -18.52
CA GLY A 57 5.27 2.18 -19.29
C GLY A 57 5.65 2.55 -20.73
N SER A 58 4.65 2.97 -21.50
CA SER A 58 4.84 3.38 -22.90
C SER A 58 5.72 4.64 -23.03
N ILE A 59 5.64 5.55 -22.06
CA ILE A 59 6.33 6.84 -22.05
C ILE A 59 7.28 6.95 -20.86
N GLY A 60 6.81 6.60 -19.65
CA GLY A 60 7.56 6.72 -18.41
C GLY A 60 8.21 5.40 -17.99
N PRO A 61 9.29 5.45 -17.20
CA PRO A 61 9.98 4.27 -16.70
C PRO A 61 9.21 3.59 -15.55
N ALA A 62 9.68 2.40 -15.15
CA ALA A 62 9.30 1.77 -13.88
C ALA A 62 9.63 2.70 -12.71
N ILE A 63 8.69 2.87 -11.79
CA ILE A 63 8.79 3.83 -10.68
C ILE A 63 8.60 3.21 -9.29
N ALA A 64 8.44 1.89 -9.19
CA ALA A 64 8.46 1.21 -7.89
C ALA A 64 9.78 1.50 -7.16
N GLY A 65 9.72 1.67 -5.84
CA GLY A 65 10.87 2.02 -5.03
C GLY A 65 11.28 3.49 -5.08
N SER A 66 10.49 4.36 -5.74
CA SER A 66 10.75 5.80 -5.74
C SER A 66 10.64 6.39 -4.33
N SER A 67 11.64 7.19 -3.93
CA SER A 67 11.59 7.89 -2.66
C SER A 67 10.50 8.97 -2.66
N LYS A 68 9.99 9.33 -1.48
CA LYS A 68 9.03 10.44 -1.35
C LYS A 68 9.57 11.74 -1.96
N GLU A 69 10.85 12.02 -1.73
CA GLU A 69 11.52 13.22 -2.28
C GLU A 69 11.53 13.22 -3.82
N LEU A 70 11.81 12.07 -4.42
CA LEU A 70 11.76 11.93 -5.89
C LEU A 70 10.33 12.13 -6.41
N ILE A 71 9.34 11.52 -5.78
CA ILE A 71 7.94 11.67 -6.15
C ILE A 71 7.52 13.13 -6.05
N GLU A 72 7.81 13.79 -4.94
CA GLU A 72 7.50 15.20 -4.72
C GLU A 72 8.14 16.09 -5.79
N SER A 73 9.44 15.94 -6.04
CA SER A 73 10.16 16.70 -7.05
C SER A 73 9.59 16.52 -8.45
N ARG A 74 9.26 15.28 -8.82
CA ARG A 74 8.73 14.99 -10.16
C ARG A 74 7.28 15.42 -10.33
N VAL A 75 6.44 15.18 -9.34
CA VAL A 75 5.01 15.46 -9.40
C VAL A 75 4.72 16.95 -9.32
N LEU A 76 5.42 17.68 -8.44
CA LEU A 76 5.09 19.09 -8.17
C LEU A 76 5.87 20.06 -9.03
N SER A 77 7.07 19.73 -9.47
CA SER A 77 7.94 20.70 -10.17
C SER A 77 8.66 20.14 -11.41
N THR A 78 8.43 18.89 -11.76
CA THR A 78 9.16 18.19 -12.85
C THR A 78 10.69 18.19 -12.72
N SER A 79 11.18 18.52 -11.53
CA SER A 79 12.61 18.51 -11.19
C SER A 79 13.05 17.14 -10.68
N TYR A 80 14.32 17.03 -10.35
CA TYR A 80 14.92 15.86 -9.71
C TYR A 80 15.63 16.29 -8.43
N PRO A 81 15.67 15.43 -7.41
CA PRO A 81 16.53 15.65 -6.25
C PRO A 81 18.01 15.81 -6.69
N ALA A 82 18.78 16.52 -5.86
CA ALA A 82 20.22 16.66 -6.08
C ALA A 82 20.88 15.27 -6.22
N ASN A 83 21.78 15.13 -7.20
CA ASN A 83 22.52 13.90 -7.48
C ASN A 83 21.66 12.71 -7.97
N TYR A 84 20.40 12.89 -8.24
CA TYR A 84 19.58 11.84 -8.83
C TYR A 84 19.89 11.69 -10.32
N LYS A 85 20.15 10.45 -10.76
CA LYS A 85 20.36 10.15 -12.18
C LYS A 85 19.03 9.70 -12.81
N PRO A 86 18.44 10.49 -13.73
CA PRO A 86 17.21 10.10 -14.39
C PRO A 86 17.31 8.77 -15.13
N LYS A 87 16.29 7.95 -15.04
CA LYS A 87 16.21 6.68 -15.78
C LYS A 87 16.02 6.89 -17.29
N ARG A 88 15.41 8.02 -17.67
CA ARG A 88 15.21 8.40 -19.07
C ARG A 88 15.57 9.86 -19.29
N PRO A 89 16.09 10.22 -20.48
CA PRO A 89 16.51 11.60 -20.76
C PRO A 89 15.35 12.54 -21.11
N THR A 90 14.13 12.01 -21.29
CA THR A 90 12.95 12.79 -21.68
C THR A 90 12.40 13.63 -20.54
N LYS A 91 11.83 14.79 -20.87
CA LYS A 91 11.22 15.74 -19.93
C LYS A 91 9.72 15.92 -20.20
N VAL A 92 9.05 14.82 -20.57
CA VAL A 92 7.65 14.87 -21.01
C VAL A 92 6.64 14.72 -19.85
N MET A 93 7.07 14.36 -18.64
CA MET A 93 6.17 14.24 -17.50
C MET A 93 5.63 15.61 -17.11
N PRO A 94 4.30 15.81 -17.12
CA PRO A 94 3.70 17.08 -16.69
C PRO A 94 3.76 17.25 -15.18
N GLN A 95 3.50 18.48 -14.73
CA GLN A 95 3.32 18.79 -13.31
C GLN A 95 1.89 18.47 -12.87
N PHE A 96 1.74 18.02 -11.61
CA PHE A 96 0.46 17.74 -10.97
C PHE A 96 0.40 18.47 -9.61
N PRO A 97 0.41 19.82 -9.58
CA PRO A 97 0.49 20.55 -8.31
C PRO A 97 -0.70 20.27 -7.38
N PHE A 98 -1.84 19.87 -7.92
CA PHE A 98 -3.01 19.47 -7.15
C PHE A 98 -2.82 18.16 -6.37
N LEU A 99 -1.77 17.39 -6.66
CA LEU A 99 -1.44 16.15 -5.95
C LEU A 99 -0.52 16.37 -4.74
N LYS A 100 -0.27 17.59 -4.32
CA LYS A 100 0.66 17.89 -3.21
C LYS A 100 0.33 17.08 -1.96
N GLU A 101 -0.92 17.04 -1.56
CA GLU A 101 -1.38 16.31 -0.37
C GLU A 101 -1.40 14.78 -0.59
N GLU A 102 -1.30 14.32 -1.83
CA GLU A 102 -1.31 12.91 -2.19
C GLU A 102 0.10 12.28 -2.24
N VAL A 103 1.14 13.10 -2.21
CA VAL A 103 2.54 12.63 -2.28
C VAL A 103 2.88 11.57 -1.23
N PRO A 104 2.49 11.70 0.06
CA PRO A 104 2.75 10.67 1.06
C PRO A 104 2.09 9.32 0.73
N TYR A 105 0.89 9.35 0.19
CA TYR A 105 0.15 8.14 -0.19
C TYR A 105 0.74 7.49 -1.43
N LEU A 106 1.13 8.27 -2.43
CA LEU A 106 1.90 7.78 -3.58
C LEU A 106 3.21 7.11 -3.14
N ALA A 107 3.91 7.72 -2.18
CA ALA A 107 5.11 7.13 -1.62
C ALA A 107 4.84 5.81 -0.91
N ALA A 108 3.75 5.70 -0.15
CA ALA A 108 3.33 4.45 0.50
C ALA A 108 3.01 3.35 -0.53
N TYR A 109 2.36 3.69 -1.63
CA TYR A 109 2.04 2.74 -2.70
C TYR A 109 3.28 2.28 -3.47
N LEU A 110 4.19 3.19 -3.78
CA LEU A 110 5.39 2.91 -4.58
C LEU A 110 6.56 2.35 -3.75
N ALA A 111 6.48 2.38 -2.42
CA ALA A 111 7.50 1.79 -1.55
C ALA A 111 7.56 0.27 -1.71
N LYS A 112 8.74 -0.27 -1.99
CA LYS A 112 9.03 -1.71 -2.04
C LYS A 112 10.39 -1.99 -1.46
#